data_34916f70f466cf8c2377a0cbc56c6455
#
_entry.id   34916f70f466cf8c2377a0cbc56c6455
#
_cell.length_a   1.000
_cell.length_b   1.000
_cell.length_c   1.000
_cell.angle_alpha   90.00
_cell.angle_beta   90.00
_cell.angle_gamma   90.00
#
_symmetry.space_group_name_H-M   'P 1'
#
loop_
_entity.id
_entity.type
_entity.pdbx_description
1 polymer ?
#
loop_
_entity_poly.entity_id
_entity_poly.type
_entity_poly.pdbx_seq_one_letter_code
_entity_poly.pdbx_strand_id
1 'polypeptide(L)'
;MLKECRKKQEQNLLNKIFLCLIVILSLSGCSGAGELDPDDYVKLGQYKGLKVDRASYEVTEEELAQELDMLANAYAEPDGTIPELTDDFIREISGGHYKDMAAYTAALEDEMKSEYEEFYELQYYEDIWNKAVDNATVIRDFPPEYLQKKTERSIISARKYAQSLNMTFEDFVNEKMGLTVEEFNTQAIEYAKVAAKESMVLAAIAKAENITVSDEDIEKAIKEYVDLGAFESEEAFRQEGEERMEELKEYILTSKVQDFLVQNADKE
;
A
#
# COMPACT_ATOMS: atom_id res chain seq x y z
N MET A 1 -4.85 -26.45 -11.05
CA MET A 1 -4.42 -26.37 -9.65
C MET A 1 -3.48 -25.18 -9.42
N LEU A 2 -2.26 -25.11 -10.03
CA LEU A 2 -1.33 -23.99 -9.85
C LEU A 2 -1.89 -22.64 -10.34
N LYS A 3 -2.56 -22.59 -11.51
CA LYS A 3 -3.24 -21.36 -12.00
C LYS A 3 -4.39 -20.91 -11.09
N GLU A 4 -5.09 -21.84 -10.44
CA GLU A 4 -6.14 -21.50 -9.47
C GLU A 4 -5.55 -21.04 -8.12
N CYS A 5 -4.43 -21.61 -7.70
CA CYS A 5 -3.73 -21.20 -6.48
C CYS A 5 -3.14 -19.79 -6.66
N ARG A 6 -2.50 -19.51 -7.82
CA ARG A 6 -1.96 -18.20 -8.18
C ARG A 6 -3.08 -17.15 -8.31
N LYS A 7 -4.19 -17.49 -8.98
CA LYS A 7 -5.35 -16.61 -9.08
C LYS A 7 -5.97 -16.30 -7.71
N LYS A 8 -5.95 -17.26 -6.80
CA LYS A 8 -6.40 -17.10 -5.41
C LYS A 8 -5.40 -16.29 -4.58
N GLN A 9 -4.11 -16.42 -4.84
CA GLN A 9 -3.04 -15.64 -4.21
C GLN A 9 -3.03 -14.21 -4.75
N GLU A 10 -3.15 -14.01 -6.06
CA GLU A 10 -3.33 -12.68 -6.68
C GLU A 10 -4.62 -12.02 -6.22
N GLN A 11 -5.72 -12.77 -6.06
CA GLN A 11 -6.98 -12.26 -5.54
C GLN A 11 -6.86 -11.89 -4.05
N ASN A 12 -6.14 -12.67 -3.25
CA ASN A 12 -5.84 -12.35 -1.86
C ASN A 12 -4.86 -11.18 -1.72
N LEU A 13 -3.87 -11.09 -2.61
CA LEU A 13 -2.93 -9.96 -2.66
C LEU A 13 -3.65 -8.70 -3.14
N LEU A 14 -4.47 -8.79 -4.20
CA LEU A 14 -5.33 -7.69 -4.66
C LEU A 14 -6.33 -7.25 -3.59
N ASN A 15 -6.92 -8.19 -2.85
CA ASN A 15 -7.82 -7.88 -1.74
C ASN A 15 -7.07 -7.26 -0.56
N LYS A 16 -5.84 -7.70 -0.28
CA LYS A 16 -4.98 -7.09 0.76
C LYS A 16 -4.46 -5.72 0.32
N ILE A 17 -3.96 -5.58 -0.91
CA ILE A 17 -3.55 -4.30 -1.50
C ILE A 17 -4.74 -3.35 -1.59
N PHE A 18 -5.93 -3.85 -1.91
CA PHE A 18 -7.15 -3.06 -1.95
C PHE A 18 -7.62 -2.66 -0.54
N LEU A 19 -7.52 -3.55 0.45
CA LEU A 19 -7.74 -3.21 1.85
C LEU A 19 -6.71 -2.15 2.33
N CYS A 20 -5.43 -2.32 1.98
CA CYS A 20 -4.38 -1.33 2.26
C CYS A 20 -4.61 -0.01 1.51
N LEU A 21 -5.02 -0.03 0.25
CA LEU A 21 -5.36 1.19 -0.51
C LEU A 21 -6.60 1.90 0.05
N ILE A 22 -7.61 1.16 0.52
CA ILE A 22 -8.74 1.76 1.24
C ILE A 22 -8.27 2.35 2.58
N VAL A 23 -7.34 1.70 3.28
CA VAL A 23 -6.75 2.20 4.53
C VAL A 23 -5.95 3.47 4.28
N ILE A 24 -5.06 3.48 3.29
CA ILE A 24 -4.24 4.65 2.95
C ILE A 24 -5.12 5.82 2.46
N LEU A 25 -6.18 5.54 1.69
CA LEU A 25 -7.13 6.55 1.21
C LEU A 25 -8.15 7.00 2.27
N SER A 26 -8.35 6.24 3.36
CA SER A 26 -9.28 6.60 4.44
C SER A 26 -8.63 7.38 5.57
N LEU A 27 -7.31 7.47 5.63
CA LEU A 27 -6.60 8.30 6.59
C LEU A 27 -6.78 9.80 6.31
N SER A 28 -7.18 10.20 5.09
CA SER A 28 -7.25 11.60 4.67
C SER A 28 -8.33 12.43 5.36
N GLY A 29 -7.90 13.43 6.08
CA GLY A 29 -8.54 14.73 6.30
C GLY A 29 -9.37 14.98 7.53
N CYS A 30 -8.75 15.71 8.41
CA CYS A 30 -9.41 16.57 9.39
C CYS A 30 -9.48 18.02 8.88
N SER A 31 -10.21 18.31 7.80
CA SER A 31 -10.57 19.70 7.54
C SER A 31 -12.08 19.83 7.46
N GLY A 32 -12.68 20.45 8.50
CA GLY A 32 -14.05 20.92 8.46
C GLY A 32 -15.05 20.49 9.53
N ALA A 33 -14.73 19.54 10.42
CA ALA A 33 -15.35 19.47 11.74
C ALA A 33 -14.27 19.85 12.72
N GLY A 34 -14.51 20.68 13.73
CA GLY A 34 -13.49 21.15 14.66
C GLY A 34 -12.56 19.98 15.02
N GLU A 35 -11.28 20.22 14.88
CA GLU A 35 -10.24 19.20 15.00
C GLU A 35 -10.41 18.46 16.32
N LEU A 36 -10.77 17.16 16.24
CA LEU A 36 -10.99 16.36 17.44
C LEU A 36 -9.63 16.21 18.15
N ASP A 37 -9.57 16.53 19.45
CA ASP A 37 -8.36 16.25 20.21
C ASP A 37 -8.19 14.73 20.36
N PRO A 38 -7.13 14.12 19.81
CA PRO A 38 -6.96 12.67 19.85
C PRO A 38 -6.93 12.12 21.28
N ASP A 39 -6.44 12.90 22.27
CA ASP A 39 -6.38 12.50 23.67
C ASP A 39 -7.77 12.32 24.32
N ASP A 40 -8.80 12.89 23.70
CA ASP A 40 -10.18 12.70 24.13
C ASP A 40 -10.77 11.34 23.71
N TYR A 41 -10.21 10.70 22.69
CA TYR A 41 -10.79 9.52 22.05
C TYR A 41 -9.91 8.28 22.17
N VAL A 42 -8.60 8.43 22.20
CA VAL A 42 -7.68 7.31 22.29
C VAL A 42 -6.66 7.52 23.41
N LYS A 43 -6.30 6.42 24.05
CA LYS A 43 -5.18 6.34 24.96
C LYS A 43 -4.10 5.49 24.30
N LEU A 44 -2.95 6.09 24.05
CA LEU A 44 -1.80 5.37 23.52
C LEU A 44 -1.34 4.27 24.49
N GLY A 45 -1.06 3.09 23.96
CA GLY A 45 -0.31 2.05 24.64
C GLY A 45 1.18 2.16 24.38
N GLN A 46 1.88 1.04 24.42
CA GLN A 46 3.28 1.00 23.99
C GLN A 46 3.35 1.17 22.47
N TYR A 47 4.06 2.19 22.01
CA TYR A 47 4.33 2.46 20.59
C TYR A 47 5.83 2.66 20.30
N LYS A 48 6.70 2.65 21.32
CA LYS A 48 8.16 2.61 21.21
C LYS A 48 8.68 1.26 21.73
N GLY A 49 9.80 0.80 21.19
CA GLY A 49 10.38 -0.50 21.54
C GLY A 49 9.44 -1.65 21.17
N LEU A 50 8.70 -1.51 20.08
CA LEU A 50 7.85 -2.58 19.58
C LEU A 50 8.72 -3.70 19.01
N LYS A 51 8.37 -4.95 19.33
CA LYS A 51 9.00 -6.14 18.79
C LYS A 51 8.13 -6.73 17.70
N VAL A 52 8.64 -6.77 16.50
CA VAL A 52 8.01 -7.41 15.35
C VAL A 52 9.09 -8.24 14.66
N ASP A 53 8.77 -9.46 14.32
CA ASP A 53 9.69 -10.33 13.60
C ASP A 53 9.90 -9.78 12.18
N ARG A 54 11.16 -9.49 11.84
CA ARG A 54 11.49 -9.09 10.48
C ARG A 54 11.69 -10.34 9.64
N ALA A 55 10.77 -10.59 8.73
CA ALA A 55 10.94 -11.70 7.81
C ALA A 55 12.20 -11.50 6.96
N SER A 56 12.97 -12.57 6.80
CA SER A 56 14.05 -12.64 5.81
C SER A 56 13.65 -13.68 4.78
N TYR A 57 13.95 -13.42 3.54
CA TYR A 57 13.64 -14.31 2.45
C TYR A 57 14.86 -14.57 1.58
N GLU A 58 15.02 -15.82 1.16
CA GLU A 58 16.03 -16.23 0.20
C GLU A 58 15.29 -16.78 -1.03
N VAL A 59 15.68 -16.30 -2.22
CA VAL A 59 15.16 -16.84 -3.48
C VAL A 59 15.53 -18.31 -3.57
N THR A 60 14.53 -19.17 -3.72
CA THR A 60 14.74 -20.60 -3.86
C THR A 60 15.02 -21.00 -5.30
N GLU A 61 15.74 -22.09 -5.50
CA GLU A 61 15.96 -22.65 -6.85
C GLU A 61 14.64 -22.96 -7.59
N GLU A 62 13.59 -23.36 -6.85
CA GLU A 62 12.28 -23.65 -7.41
C GLU A 62 11.60 -22.38 -7.94
N GLU A 63 11.67 -21.28 -7.21
CA GLU A 63 11.09 -19.99 -7.65
C GLU A 63 11.84 -19.44 -8.85
N LEU A 64 13.16 -19.49 -8.84
CA LEU A 64 13.98 -19.07 -9.96
C LEU A 64 13.66 -19.92 -11.22
N ALA A 65 13.51 -21.22 -11.07
CA ALA A 65 13.10 -22.11 -12.16
C ALA A 65 11.68 -21.76 -12.68
N GLN A 66 10.75 -21.40 -11.81
CA GLN A 66 9.40 -21.00 -12.21
C GLN A 66 9.41 -19.70 -13.03
N GLU A 67 10.24 -18.71 -12.65
CA GLU A 67 10.37 -17.48 -13.42
C GLU A 67 11.01 -17.73 -14.81
N LEU A 68 12.01 -18.60 -14.88
CA LEU A 68 12.60 -19.01 -16.15
C LEU A 68 11.60 -19.78 -17.03
N ASP A 69 10.78 -20.66 -16.47
CA ASP A 69 9.70 -21.34 -17.19
C ASP A 69 8.65 -20.34 -17.70
N MET A 70 8.32 -19.31 -16.90
CA MET A 70 7.41 -18.24 -17.35
C MET A 70 8.01 -17.43 -18.49
N LEU A 71 9.30 -17.10 -18.45
CA LEU A 71 10.00 -16.46 -19.57
C LEU A 71 9.91 -17.31 -20.82
N ALA A 72 10.26 -18.61 -20.75
CA ALA A 72 10.19 -19.49 -21.90
C ALA A 72 8.77 -19.57 -22.50
N ASN A 73 7.75 -19.66 -21.63
CA ASN A 73 6.34 -19.70 -22.05
C ASN A 73 5.87 -18.38 -22.70
N ALA A 74 6.42 -17.22 -22.29
CA ALA A 74 6.09 -15.93 -22.89
C ALA A 74 6.55 -15.83 -24.37
N TYR A 75 7.53 -16.63 -24.74
CA TYR A 75 8.06 -16.73 -26.12
C TYR A 75 7.60 -18.00 -26.84
N ALA A 76 6.54 -18.67 -26.37
CA ALA A 76 5.99 -19.83 -27.05
C ALA A 76 5.53 -19.48 -28.48
N GLU A 77 5.85 -20.34 -29.44
CA GLU A 77 5.43 -20.20 -30.82
C GLU A 77 3.91 -20.39 -30.96
N PRO A 78 3.29 -19.90 -32.06
CA PRO A 78 1.84 -20.06 -32.27
C PRO A 78 1.34 -21.52 -32.30
N ASP A 79 2.23 -22.46 -32.56
CA ASP A 79 1.95 -23.90 -32.53
C ASP A 79 2.06 -24.52 -31.12
N GLY A 80 2.43 -23.72 -30.13
CA GLY A 80 2.61 -24.13 -28.74
C GLY A 80 4.01 -24.64 -28.39
N THR A 81 4.96 -24.59 -29.35
CA THR A 81 6.36 -24.94 -29.07
C THR A 81 6.98 -23.90 -28.13
N ILE A 82 7.55 -24.36 -27.02
CA ILE A 82 8.24 -23.52 -26.04
C ILE A 82 9.73 -23.55 -26.39
N PRO A 83 10.39 -22.38 -26.57
CA PRO A 83 11.81 -22.33 -26.90
C PRO A 83 12.66 -22.80 -25.71
N GLU A 84 13.82 -23.37 -26.01
CA GLU A 84 14.84 -23.65 -25.02
C GLU A 84 15.61 -22.34 -24.69
N LEU A 85 15.78 -22.05 -23.41
CA LEU A 85 16.52 -20.87 -22.94
C LEU A 85 18.04 -21.09 -23.08
N THR A 86 18.54 -20.96 -24.31
CA THR A 86 19.99 -21.06 -24.62
C THR A 86 20.67 -19.69 -24.47
N ASP A 87 22.00 -19.68 -24.38
CA ASP A 87 22.79 -18.44 -24.34
C ASP A 87 22.51 -17.51 -25.54
N ASP A 88 22.35 -18.11 -26.73
CA ASP A 88 22.02 -17.36 -27.97
C ASP A 88 20.61 -16.77 -27.88
N PHE A 89 19.65 -17.54 -27.41
CA PHE A 89 18.28 -17.08 -27.20
C PHE A 89 18.22 -15.92 -26.21
N ILE A 90 18.87 -16.05 -25.05
CA ILE A 90 18.92 -14.97 -24.04
C ILE A 90 19.59 -13.72 -24.59
N ARG A 91 20.67 -13.88 -25.37
CA ARG A 91 21.34 -12.74 -26.02
C ARG A 91 20.42 -12.03 -27.02
N GLU A 92 19.64 -12.79 -27.77
CA GLU A 92 18.70 -12.26 -28.75
C GLU A 92 17.57 -11.48 -28.09
N ILE A 93 16.82 -12.11 -27.14
CA ILE A 93 15.66 -11.48 -26.49
C ILE A 93 16.03 -10.28 -25.63
N SER A 94 17.25 -10.27 -25.07
CA SER A 94 17.77 -9.15 -24.28
C SER A 94 18.42 -8.04 -25.13
N GLY A 95 18.44 -8.17 -26.45
CA GLY A 95 19.13 -7.23 -27.33
C GLY A 95 20.63 -7.14 -27.05
N GLY A 96 21.22 -8.22 -26.52
CA GLY A 96 22.64 -8.30 -26.17
C GLY A 96 22.99 -7.75 -24.78
N HIS A 97 22.00 -7.41 -23.96
CA HIS A 97 22.23 -6.92 -22.59
C HIS A 97 22.87 -8.01 -21.71
N TYR A 98 22.41 -9.24 -21.85
CA TYR A 98 22.99 -10.41 -21.20
C TYR A 98 23.78 -11.26 -22.19
N LYS A 99 25.00 -11.63 -21.82
CA LYS A 99 25.91 -12.38 -22.70
C LYS A 99 25.58 -13.86 -22.79
N ASP A 100 25.01 -14.43 -21.72
CA ASP A 100 24.71 -15.85 -21.53
C ASP A 100 23.57 -16.05 -20.53
N MET A 101 23.07 -17.27 -20.42
CA MET A 101 22.03 -17.68 -19.49
C MET A 101 22.43 -17.45 -18.03
N ALA A 102 23.70 -17.71 -17.69
CA ALA A 102 24.19 -17.54 -16.33
C ALA A 102 24.12 -16.08 -15.86
N ALA A 103 24.48 -15.12 -16.75
CA ALA A 103 24.41 -13.70 -16.46
C ALA A 103 22.94 -13.23 -16.30
N TYR A 104 22.03 -13.77 -17.11
CA TYR A 104 20.60 -13.48 -16.99
C TYR A 104 20.02 -14.04 -15.67
N THR A 105 20.31 -15.30 -15.36
CA THR A 105 19.83 -15.95 -14.14
C THR A 105 20.31 -15.24 -12.87
N ALA A 106 21.57 -14.80 -12.84
CA ALA A 106 22.10 -14.05 -11.70
C ALA A 106 21.41 -12.69 -11.55
N ALA A 107 21.14 -11.97 -12.66
CA ALA A 107 20.41 -10.71 -12.63
C ALA A 107 18.95 -10.89 -12.18
N LEU A 108 18.29 -11.95 -12.66
CA LEU A 108 16.93 -12.31 -12.25
C LEU A 108 16.86 -12.62 -10.74
N GLU A 109 17.83 -13.39 -10.24
CA GLU A 109 17.92 -13.69 -8.81
C GLU A 109 18.12 -12.41 -7.96
N ASP A 110 18.97 -11.48 -8.41
CA ASP A 110 19.19 -10.21 -7.73
C ASP A 110 17.93 -9.32 -7.78
N GLU A 111 17.20 -9.30 -8.91
CA GLU A 111 15.93 -8.58 -9.05
C GLU A 111 14.87 -9.15 -8.09
N MET A 112 14.68 -10.47 -8.07
CA MET A 112 13.77 -11.14 -7.16
C MET A 112 14.11 -10.85 -5.69
N LYS A 113 15.39 -10.87 -5.31
CA LYS A 113 15.82 -10.52 -3.95
C LYS A 113 15.44 -9.08 -3.59
N SER A 114 15.69 -8.15 -4.51
CA SER A 114 15.35 -6.73 -4.30
C SER A 114 13.85 -6.52 -4.12
N GLU A 115 13.02 -7.20 -4.93
CA GLU A 115 11.55 -7.14 -4.80
C GLU A 115 11.07 -7.70 -3.46
N TYR A 116 11.64 -8.82 -3.01
CA TYR A 116 11.30 -9.41 -1.72
C TYR A 116 11.76 -8.53 -0.55
N GLU A 117 12.96 -7.95 -0.61
CA GLU A 117 13.46 -7.03 0.40
C GLU A 117 12.52 -5.82 0.55
N GLU A 118 12.10 -5.23 -0.57
CA GLU A 118 11.14 -4.12 -0.56
C GLU A 118 9.78 -4.55 0.01
N PHE A 119 9.25 -5.71 -0.40
CA PHE A 119 7.99 -6.23 0.11
C PHE A 119 8.03 -6.46 1.63
N TYR A 120 9.09 -7.10 2.14
CA TYR A 120 9.21 -7.37 3.58
C TYR A 120 9.51 -6.12 4.39
N GLU A 121 10.19 -5.13 3.81
CA GLU A 121 10.35 -3.82 4.44
C GLU A 121 9.00 -3.13 4.62
N LEU A 122 8.17 -3.08 3.57
CA LEU A 122 6.81 -2.53 3.65
C LEU A 122 5.95 -3.28 4.67
N GLN A 123 6.02 -4.61 4.67
CA GLN A 123 5.30 -5.43 5.65
C GLN A 123 5.76 -5.15 7.08
N TYR A 124 7.06 -4.97 7.31
CA TYR A 124 7.60 -4.63 8.62
C TYR A 124 7.07 -3.27 9.13
N TYR A 125 6.99 -2.26 8.24
CA TYR A 125 6.37 -0.97 8.56
C TYR A 125 4.90 -1.14 8.95
N GLU A 126 4.15 -1.92 8.18
CA GLU A 126 2.73 -2.21 8.45
C GLU A 126 2.55 -2.94 9.79
N ASP A 127 3.36 -3.94 10.07
CA ASP A 127 3.27 -4.72 11.31
C ASP A 127 3.60 -3.88 12.54
N ILE A 128 4.61 -3.01 12.47
CA ILE A 128 4.93 -2.04 13.52
C ILE A 128 3.77 -1.07 13.74
N TRP A 129 3.20 -0.54 12.66
CA TRP A 129 2.04 0.35 12.72
C TRP A 129 0.83 -0.34 13.36
N ASN A 130 0.46 -1.51 12.86
CA ASN A 130 -0.65 -2.30 13.37
C ASN A 130 -0.48 -2.60 14.85
N LYS A 131 0.71 -2.96 15.28
CA LYS A 131 0.99 -3.21 16.69
C LYS A 131 0.86 -1.96 17.57
N ALA A 132 1.27 -0.80 17.07
CA ALA A 132 1.07 0.47 17.77
C ALA A 132 -0.42 0.81 17.90
N VAL A 133 -1.21 0.60 16.84
CA VAL A 133 -2.66 0.79 16.83
C VAL A 133 -3.36 -0.20 17.76
N ASP A 134 -2.96 -1.48 17.74
CA ASP A 134 -3.56 -2.52 18.59
C ASP A 134 -3.34 -2.24 20.08
N ASN A 135 -2.16 -1.75 20.44
CA ASN A 135 -1.82 -1.37 21.80
C ASN A 135 -2.61 -0.15 22.31
N ALA A 136 -3.15 0.66 21.40
CA ALA A 136 -3.95 1.83 21.78
C ALA A 136 -5.40 1.43 22.07
N THR A 137 -6.01 2.13 23.03
CA THR A 137 -7.39 1.88 23.48
C THR A 137 -8.28 3.06 23.10
N VAL A 138 -9.43 2.79 22.48
CA VAL A 138 -10.50 3.78 22.32
C VAL A 138 -11.16 3.99 23.67
N ILE A 139 -11.17 5.24 24.17
CA ILE A 139 -11.69 5.61 25.50
C ILE A 139 -13.02 6.35 25.44
N ARG A 140 -13.44 6.76 24.25
CA ARG A 140 -14.74 7.42 23.97
C ARG A 140 -15.20 7.06 22.58
N ASP A 141 -16.50 6.87 22.38
CA ASP A 141 -17.09 6.66 21.06
C ASP A 141 -16.87 7.88 20.16
N PHE A 142 -16.55 7.62 18.90
CA PHE A 142 -16.38 8.67 17.90
C PHE A 142 -17.71 9.32 17.54
N PRO A 143 -17.74 10.65 17.29
CA PRO A 143 -18.96 11.32 16.87
C PRO A 143 -19.55 10.70 15.58
N PRO A 144 -20.88 10.54 15.51
CA PRO A 144 -21.51 9.94 14.32
C PRO A 144 -21.16 10.64 13.01
N GLU A 145 -21.07 11.97 13.03
CA GLU A 145 -20.69 12.78 11.87
C GLU A 145 -19.24 12.54 11.43
N TYR A 146 -18.34 12.22 12.36
CA TYR A 146 -16.95 11.85 12.06
C TYR A 146 -16.88 10.48 11.37
N LEU A 147 -17.60 9.49 11.90
CA LEU A 147 -17.70 8.15 11.30
C LEU A 147 -18.37 8.21 9.92
N GLN A 148 -19.43 9.01 9.79
CA GLN A 148 -20.10 9.19 8.49
C GLN A 148 -19.15 9.73 7.44
N LYS A 149 -18.34 10.76 7.74
CA LYS A 149 -17.33 11.28 6.82
C LYS A 149 -16.32 10.23 6.40
N LYS A 150 -15.84 9.39 7.34
CA LYS A 150 -14.93 8.29 7.03
C LYS A 150 -15.59 7.25 6.11
N THR A 151 -16.84 6.89 6.37
CA THR A 151 -17.64 5.98 5.52
C THR A 151 -17.81 6.54 4.10
N GLU A 152 -18.22 7.80 3.98
CA GLU A 152 -18.41 8.46 2.67
C GLU A 152 -17.12 8.49 1.86
N ARG A 153 -15.98 8.77 2.49
CA ARG A 153 -14.68 8.74 1.84
C ARG A 153 -14.32 7.36 1.31
N SER A 154 -14.49 6.31 2.11
CA SER A 154 -14.26 4.93 1.66
C SER A 154 -15.09 4.58 0.42
N ILE A 155 -16.37 5.00 0.41
CA ILE A 155 -17.27 4.78 -0.74
C ILE A 155 -16.80 5.57 -1.95
N ILE A 156 -16.42 6.85 -1.77
CA ILE A 156 -15.90 7.71 -2.86
C ILE A 156 -14.62 7.13 -3.44
N SER A 157 -13.68 6.69 -2.59
CA SER A 157 -12.43 6.06 -3.04
C SER A 157 -12.67 4.78 -3.83
N ALA A 158 -13.59 3.93 -3.36
CA ALA A 158 -13.97 2.72 -4.09
C ALA A 158 -14.62 3.04 -5.45
N ARG A 159 -15.43 4.11 -5.54
CA ARG A 159 -16.02 4.58 -6.82
C ARG A 159 -14.94 5.12 -7.77
N LYS A 160 -14.00 5.95 -7.27
CA LYS A 160 -12.89 6.46 -8.08
C LYS A 160 -12.03 5.29 -8.61
N TYR A 161 -11.76 4.29 -7.77
CA TYR A 161 -11.01 3.12 -8.18
C TYR A 161 -11.74 2.26 -9.22
N ALA A 162 -13.04 2.02 -9.05
CA ALA A 162 -13.85 1.35 -10.07
C ALA A 162 -13.76 2.07 -11.43
N GLN A 163 -13.85 3.42 -11.43
CA GLN A 163 -13.71 4.24 -12.64
C GLN A 163 -12.33 4.08 -13.29
N SER A 164 -11.24 4.00 -12.53
CA SER A 164 -9.90 3.78 -13.07
C SER A 164 -9.76 2.42 -13.77
N LEU A 165 -10.57 1.45 -13.35
CA LEU A 165 -10.68 0.13 -14.00
C LEU A 165 -11.69 0.10 -15.16
N ASN A 166 -12.29 1.25 -15.53
CA ASN A 166 -13.39 1.35 -16.48
C ASN A 166 -14.60 0.48 -16.10
N MET A 167 -14.89 0.33 -14.82
CA MET A 167 -16.01 -0.44 -14.28
C MET A 167 -17.03 0.48 -13.63
N THR A 168 -18.31 0.05 -13.61
CA THR A 168 -19.28 0.67 -12.70
C THR A 168 -18.96 0.27 -11.25
N PHE A 169 -19.39 1.07 -10.30
CA PHE A 169 -19.19 0.75 -8.88
C PHE A 169 -19.86 -0.58 -8.49
N GLU A 170 -21.06 -0.84 -9.04
CA GLU A 170 -21.80 -2.09 -8.80
C GLU A 170 -21.06 -3.30 -9.35
N ASP A 171 -20.59 -3.24 -10.61
CA ASP A 171 -19.82 -4.33 -11.22
C ASP A 171 -18.52 -4.57 -10.45
N PHE A 172 -17.83 -3.49 -10.06
CA PHE A 172 -16.61 -3.57 -9.26
C PHE A 172 -16.85 -4.30 -7.92
N VAL A 173 -17.87 -3.89 -7.17
CA VAL A 173 -18.20 -4.50 -5.87
C VAL A 173 -18.60 -5.96 -6.04
N ASN A 174 -19.41 -6.27 -7.07
CA ASN A 174 -19.87 -7.64 -7.32
C ASN A 174 -18.76 -8.55 -7.87
N GLU A 175 -18.03 -8.13 -8.91
CA GLU A 175 -17.10 -8.99 -9.62
C GLU A 175 -15.71 -9.07 -8.96
N LYS A 176 -15.24 -7.97 -8.36
CA LYS A 176 -13.90 -7.89 -7.76
C LYS A 176 -13.90 -8.19 -6.27
N MET A 177 -14.96 -7.78 -5.57
CA MET A 177 -15.03 -7.97 -4.11
C MET A 177 -15.95 -9.14 -3.71
N GLY A 178 -16.84 -9.61 -4.61
CA GLY A 178 -17.79 -10.68 -4.32
C GLY A 178 -18.88 -10.27 -3.34
N LEU A 179 -19.19 -8.97 -3.27
CA LEU A 179 -20.17 -8.37 -2.36
C LEU A 179 -21.32 -7.73 -3.14
N THR A 180 -22.48 -7.61 -2.52
CA THR A 180 -23.50 -6.67 -2.95
C THR A 180 -23.13 -5.23 -2.51
N VAL A 181 -23.70 -4.22 -3.17
CA VAL A 181 -23.51 -2.82 -2.76
C VAL A 181 -23.99 -2.57 -1.33
N GLU A 182 -25.03 -3.27 -0.86
CA GLU A 182 -25.56 -3.18 0.51
C GLU A 182 -24.55 -3.76 1.52
N GLU A 183 -23.99 -4.93 1.23
CA GLU A 183 -22.93 -5.53 2.07
C GLU A 183 -21.69 -4.66 2.12
N PHE A 184 -21.26 -4.12 0.96
CA PHE A 184 -20.15 -3.17 0.91
C PHE A 184 -20.41 -1.95 1.80
N ASN A 185 -21.57 -1.31 1.68
CA ASN A 185 -21.91 -0.15 2.51
C ASN A 185 -21.93 -0.48 4.02
N THR A 186 -22.41 -1.67 4.37
CA THR A 186 -22.42 -2.15 5.76
C THR A 186 -20.98 -2.33 6.28
N GLN A 187 -20.12 -2.96 5.48
CA GLN A 187 -18.70 -3.12 5.81
C GLN A 187 -17.98 -1.77 5.90
N ALA A 188 -18.29 -0.81 5.01
CA ALA A 188 -17.70 0.53 5.04
C ALA A 188 -18.02 1.28 6.35
N ILE A 189 -19.21 1.07 6.94
CA ILE A 189 -19.57 1.66 8.23
C ILE A 189 -18.73 1.04 9.37
N GLU A 190 -18.58 -0.28 9.40
CA GLU A 190 -17.74 -0.93 10.41
C GLU A 190 -16.26 -0.56 10.23
N TYR A 191 -15.81 -0.48 8.99
CA TYR A 191 -14.46 -0.08 8.66
C TYR A 191 -14.15 1.38 9.06
N ALA A 192 -15.13 2.26 8.99
CA ALA A 192 -14.98 3.65 9.43
C ALA A 192 -14.57 3.77 10.91
N LYS A 193 -14.95 2.82 11.77
CA LYS A 193 -14.55 2.80 13.19
C LYS A 193 -13.06 2.44 13.33
N VAL A 194 -12.57 1.51 12.52
CA VAL A 194 -11.15 1.13 12.47
C VAL A 194 -10.34 2.32 11.98
N ALA A 195 -10.71 2.90 10.84
CA ALA A 195 -10.04 4.07 10.27
C ALA A 195 -10.08 5.29 11.22
N ALA A 196 -11.15 5.44 12.01
CA ALA A 196 -11.23 6.48 13.02
C ALA A 196 -10.21 6.25 14.15
N LYS A 197 -10.08 5.01 14.65
CA LYS A 197 -9.07 4.65 15.64
C LYS A 197 -7.66 4.91 15.11
N GLU A 198 -7.35 4.45 13.91
CA GLU A 198 -6.05 4.63 13.27
C GLU A 198 -5.69 6.12 13.12
N SER A 199 -6.62 6.94 12.62
CA SER A 199 -6.41 8.39 12.50
C SER A 199 -6.17 9.07 13.84
N MET A 200 -6.87 8.67 14.89
CA MET A 200 -6.67 9.23 16.23
C MET A 200 -5.35 8.77 16.85
N VAL A 201 -4.94 7.52 16.63
CA VAL A 201 -3.62 7.00 17.07
C VAL A 201 -2.51 7.74 16.35
N LEU A 202 -2.62 7.94 15.03
CA LEU A 202 -1.67 8.74 14.25
C LEU A 202 -1.50 10.15 14.83
N ALA A 203 -2.62 10.84 15.02
CA ALA A 203 -2.61 12.20 15.56
C ALA A 203 -2.09 12.26 17.01
N ALA A 204 -2.41 11.26 17.85
CA ALA A 204 -1.92 11.18 19.23
C ALA A 204 -0.40 10.95 19.28
N ILE A 205 0.14 10.06 18.45
CA ILE A 205 1.59 9.84 18.36
C ILE A 205 2.29 11.09 17.84
N ALA A 206 1.77 11.68 16.74
CA ALA A 206 2.33 12.92 16.18
C ALA A 206 2.38 14.05 17.22
N LYS A 207 1.30 14.22 18.00
CA LYS A 207 1.20 15.19 19.09
C LYS A 207 2.21 14.89 20.20
N ALA A 208 2.31 13.65 20.66
CA ALA A 208 3.20 13.23 21.73
C ALA A 208 4.68 13.41 21.38
N GLU A 209 5.04 13.21 20.11
CA GLU A 209 6.43 13.27 19.61
C GLU A 209 6.76 14.58 18.89
N ASN A 210 5.81 15.53 18.82
CA ASN A 210 5.96 16.81 18.10
C ASN A 210 6.31 16.61 16.61
N ILE A 211 5.76 15.58 15.98
CA ILE A 211 5.90 15.33 14.57
C ILE A 211 4.92 16.22 13.82
N THR A 212 5.43 17.06 12.93
CA THR A 212 4.64 18.00 12.14
C THR A 212 5.04 17.94 10.68
N VAL A 213 4.15 18.39 9.81
CA VAL A 213 4.41 18.56 8.37
C VAL A 213 4.81 20.01 8.13
N SER A 214 6.03 20.21 7.63
CA SER A 214 6.54 21.53 7.26
C SER A 214 6.26 21.87 5.79
N ASP A 215 6.37 23.13 5.42
CA ASP A 215 6.28 23.54 4.02
C ASP A 215 7.36 22.86 3.16
N GLU A 216 8.56 22.63 3.71
CA GLU A 216 9.64 21.91 3.02
C GLU A 216 9.26 20.46 2.73
N ASP A 217 8.60 19.77 3.66
CA ASP A 217 8.09 18.40 3.44
C ASP A 217 7.08 18.39 2.28
N ILE A 218 6.19 19.38 2.23
CA ILE A 218 5.17 19.50 1.18
C ILE A 218 5.83 19.74 -0.20
N GLU A 219 6.74 20.69 -0.29
CA GLU A 219 7.45 20.99 -1.54
C GLU A 219 8.22 19.78 -2.05
N LYS A 220 8.91 19.07 -1.15
CA LYS A 220 9.63 17.85 -1.47
C LYS A 220 8.69 16.77 -2.04
N ALA A 221 7.57 16.53 -1.38
CA ALA A 221 6.62 15.52 -1.82
C ALA A 221 5.96 15.87 -3.17
N ILE A 222 5.60 17.14 -3.39
CA ILE A 222 5.08 17.58 -4.69
C ILE A 222 6.11 17.35 -5.79
N LYS A 223 7.37 17.71 -5.53
CA LYS A 223 8.46 17.48 -6.48
C LYS A 223 8.64 15.99 -6.81
N GLU A 224 8.57 15.11 -5.81
CA GLU A 224 8.64 13.66 -6.04
C GLU A 224 7.51 13.16 -6.96
N TYR A 225 6.26 13.64 -6.80
CA TYR A 225 5.17 13.29 -7.70
C TYR A 225 5.40 13.76 -9.14
N VAL A 226 6.03 14.91 -9.34
CA VAL A 226 6.40 15.41 -10.67
C VAL A 226 7.56 14.60 -11.25
N ASP A 227 8.60 14.31 -10.47
CA ASP A 227 9.75 13.53 -10.90
C ASP A 227 9.35 12.09 -11.30
N LEU A 228 8.33 11.51 -10.65
CA LEU A 228 7.74 10.21 -10.98
C LEU A 228 6.78 10.27 -12.20
N GLY A 229 6.52 11.47 -12.74
CA GLY A 229 5.62 11.64 -13.89
C GLY A 229 4.14 11.52 -13.57
N ALA A 230 3.77 11.53 -12.28
CA ALA A 230 2.35 11.52 -11.86
C ALA A 230 1.64 12.84 -12.17
N PHE A 231 2.39 13.94 -12.26
CA PHE A 231 1.92 15.26 -12.66
C PHE A 231 2.90 15.91 -13.64
N GLU A 232 2.37 16.75 -14.55
CA GLU A 232 3.19 17.45 -15.54
C GLU A 232 4.07 18.54 -14.90
N SER A 233 3.61 19.14 -13.80
CA SER A 233 4.32 20.18 -13.05
C SER A 233 3.77 20.32 -11.62
N GLU A 234 4.52 21.04 -10.77
CA GLU A 234 4.08 21.38 -9.42
C GLU A 234 2.81 22.24 -9.43
N GLU A 235 2.68 23.15 -10.42
CA GLU A 235 1.47 23.96 -10.61
C GLU A 235 0.26 23.08 -10.94
N ALA A 236 0.43 22.05 -11.79
CA ALA A 236 -0.63 21.11 -12.10
C ALA A 236 -1.11 20.38 -10.85
N PHE A 237 -0.19 19.94 -9.98
CA PHE A 237 -0.55 19.35 -8.70
C PHE A 237 -1.36 20.30 -7.82
N ARG A 238 -0.93 21.55 -7.70
CA ARG A 238 -1.59 22.57 -6.85
C ARG A 238 -2.98 22.98 -7.37
N GLN A 239 -3.23 22.82 -8.68
CA GLN A 239 -4.53 23.09 -9.29
C GLN A 239 -5.60 22.04 -8.94
N GLU A 240 -5.21 20.87 -8.40
CA GLU A 240 -6.16 19.86 -7.88
C GLU A 240 -6.94 20.37 -6.65
N GLY A 241 -6.45 21.43 -5.99
CA GLY A 241 -7.17 22.14 -4.93
C GLY A 241 -6.82 21.70 -3.50
N GLU A 242 -7.61 22.25 -2.56
CA GLU A 242 -7.35 22.08 -1.12
C GLU A 242 -7.47 20.63 -0.65
N GLU A 243 -8.43 19.87 -1.17
CA GLU A 243 -8.64 18.46 -0.80
C GLU A 243 -7.38 17.64 -1.09
N ARG A 244 -6.79 17.83 -2.28
CA ARG A 244 -5.56 17.12 -2.66
C ARG A 244 -4.38 17.51 -1.78
N MET A 245 -4.29 18.77 -1.41
CA MET A 245 -3.25 19.28 -0.53
C MET A 245 -3.37 18.69 0.89
N GLU A 246 -4.58 18.56 1.41
CA GLU A 246 -4.81 17.91 2.71
C GLU A 246 -4.49 16.42 2.66
N GLU A 247 -4.85 15.71 1.60
CA GLU A 247 -4.44 14.32 1.37
C GLU A 247 -2.91 14.16 1.40
N LEU A 248 -2.18 15.08 0.73
CA LEU A 248 -0.72 15.07 0.73
C LEU A 248 -0.14 15.28 2.13
N LYS A 249 -0.64 16.27 2.89
CA LYS A 249 -0.17 16.52 4.25
C LYS A 249 -0.37 15.31 5.16
N GLU A 250 -1.52 14.64 5.04
CA GLU A 250 -1.80 13.46 5.82
C GLU A 250 -0.91 12.28 5.44
N TYR A 251 -0.67 12.09 4.13
CA TYR A 251 0.30 11.11 3.66
C TYR A 251 1.69 11.36 4.25
N ILE A 252 2.18 12.61 4.20
CA ILE A 252 3.47 12.99 4.77
C ILE A 252 3.51 12.73 6.28
N LEU A 253 2.45 13.12 7.01
CA LEU A 253 2.36 12.89 8.45
C LEU A 253 2.40 11.40 8.79
N THR A 254 1.66 10.59 8.03
CA THR A 254 1.63 9.14 8.21
C THR A 254 3.01 8.53 8.00
N SER A 255 3.69 8.89 6.91
CA SER A 255 5.05 8.42 6.63
C SER A 255 6.02 8.81 7.76
N LYS A 256 5.99 10.07 8.21
CA LYS A 256 6.87 10.54 9.30
C LYS A 256 6.62 9.80 10.63
N VAL A 257 5.36 9.50 10.95
CA VAL A 257 5.03 8.74 12.17
C VAL A 257 5.44 7.27 12.03
N GLN A 258 5.23 6.66 10.88
CA GLN A 258 5.68 5.30 10.63
C GLN A 258 7.20 5.18 10.67
N ASP A 259 7.92 6.10 10.04
CA ASP A 259 9.40 6.18 10.13
C ASP A 259 9.87 6.31 11.57
N PHE A 260 9.21 7.17 12.35
CA PHE A 260 9.50 7.32 13.77
C PHE A 260 9.30 6.01 14.54
N LEU A 261 8.20 5.31 14.30
CA LEU A 261 7.90 4.02 14.95
C LEU A 261 8.95 2.96 14.62
N VAL A 262 9.30 2.82 13.34
CA VAL A 262 10.32 1.86 12.87
C VAL A 262 11.71 2.19 13.43
N GLN A 263 12.09 3.48 13.47
CA GLN A 263 13.37 3.90 14.06
C GLN A 263 13.45 3.62 15.55
N ASN A 264 12.32 3.62 16.26
CA ASN A 264 12.21 3.35 17.68
C ASN A 264 11.75 1.93 18.01
N ALA A 265 11.63 1.04 17.02
CA ALA A 265 11.34 -0.37 17.24
C ALA A 265 12.55 -1.10 17.84
N ASP A 266 12.26 -2.19 18.55
CA ASP A 266 13.32 -3.08 19.05
C ASP A 266 13.92 -3.85 17.86
N LYS A 267 15.23 -3.79 17.72
CA LYS A 267 15.96 -4.37 16.58
C LYS A 267 16.57 -5.74 16.90
N GLU A 268 16.13 -6.36 18.01
CA GLU A 268 16.57 -7.71 18.37
C GLU A 268 15.74 -8.80 17.69
#